data_6ea848509536e38fcfc935656845e171
#
_entry.id   6ea848509536e38fcfc935656845e171
#
_cell.length_a   1.000
_cell.length_b   1.000
_cell.length_c   1.000
_cell.angle_alpha   90.00
_cell.angle_beta   90.00
_cell.angle_gamma   90.00
#
_symmetry.space_group_name_H-M   'P 1'
#
loop_
_entity.id
_entity.type
_entity.pdbx_description
1 polymer ?
#
loop_
_entity_poly.entity_id
_entity_poly.type
_entity_poly.pdbx_seq_one_letter_code
_entity_poly.pdbx_strand_id
1 'polypeptide(L)'
;MKTSRRQVLLAISQLVAAGSLAACGAADQQAATPTDSNRETMEQAGPESDLQLLAGVAYDLFPFNALDPSLYVQVAQRMLDMNSPAVAQGVAMLRENTRNQPWLGVDEAQRTDLLALLERSAFFTTMRATAIEVLFRDPAVFELLGYGGSAIEKGGYINRGFADITWLPEGR
;
A
#
# COMPACT_ATOMS: atom_id res chain seq x y z
N MET A 1 9.60 6.78 15.65
CA MET A 1 9.64 7.84 14.60
C MET A 1 8.36 7.71 13.79
N LYS A 2 7.52 8.78 13.71
CA LYS A 2 6.29 8.72 12.89
C LYS A 2 6.66 8.95 11.43
N THR A 3 6.59 7.93 10.62
CA THR A 3 6.81 8.03 9.17
C THR A 3 5.62 8.78 8.55
N SER A 4 5.89 9.78 7.73
CA SER A 4 4.83 10.52 7.04
C SER A 4 4.21 9.66 5.91
N ARG A 5 2.90 9.84 5.62
CA ARG A 5 2.22 9.20 4.47
C ARG A 5 3.04 9.30 3.17
N ARG A 6 3.62 10.47 2.92
CA ARG A 6 4.46 10.72 1.75
C ARG A 6 5.71 9.84 1.72
N GLN A 7 6.33 9.58 2.87
CA GLN A 7 7.52 8.72 2.95
C GLN A 7 7.21 7.25 2.68
N VAL A 8 6.06 6.75 3.16
CA VAL A 8 5.61 5.38 2.89
C VAL A 8 5.32 5.19 1.39
N LEU A 9 4.63 6.13 0.77
CA LEU A 9 4.30 6.09 -0.65
C LEU A 9 5.55 6.15 -1.53
N LEU A 10 6.53 7.00 -1.20
CA LEU A 10 7.82 7.04 -1.90
C LEU A 10 8.60 5.73 -1.73
N ALA A 11 8.54 5.11 -0.55
CA ALA A 11 9.18 3.82 -0.33
C ALA A 11 8.56 2.69 -1.17
N ILE A 12 7.24 2.69 -1.37
CA ILE A 12 6.56 1.76 -2.28
C ILE A 12 7.10 1.92 -3.71
N SER A 13 7.22 3.15 -4.20
CA SER A 13 7.75 3.42 -5.54
C SER A 13 9.20 2.95 -5.72
N GLN A 14 10.05 3.16 -4.72
CA GLN A 14 11.45 2.76 -4.75
C GLN A 14 11.64 1.23 -4.66
N LEU A 15 10.81 0.55 -3.86
CA LEU A 15 10.91 -0.89 -3.66
C LEU A 15 10.64 -1.66 -4.96
N VAL A 16 9.68 -1.20 -5.75
CA VAL A 16 9.33 -1.82 -7.04
C VAL A 16 10.42 -1.57 -8.09
N ALA A 17 11.05 -0.40 -8.09
CA ALA A 17 12.12 -0.06 -9.02
C ALA A 17 13.41 -0.88 -8.80
N ALA A 18 13.71 -1.25 -7.55
CA ALA A 18 14.92 -2.02 -7.21
C ALA A 18 14.89 -3.48 -7.72
N GLY A 19 13.70 -4.05 -7.93
CA GLY A 19 13.54 -5.42 -8.45
C GLY A 19 13.86 -5.59 -9.93
N SER A 20 14.00 -4.52 -10.70
CA SER A 20 14.19 -4.56 -12.16
C SER A 20 15.65 -4.44 -12.63
N LEU A 21 16.64 -4.28 -11.75
CA LEU A 21 18.02 -3.97 -12.09
C LEU A 21 19.01 -5.12 -11.88
N ALA A 22 18.58 -6.37 -11.92
CA ALA A 22 19.46 -7.52 -11.87
C ALA A 22 19.76 -8.08 -13.27
N ALA A 23 20.29 -7.26 -14.18
CA ALA A 23 21.05 -7.75 -15.35
C ALA A 23 21.88 -6.63 -15.99
N CYS A 24 23.18 -6.89 -16.08
CA CYS A 24 24.21 -6.30 -16.91
C CYS A 24 25.09 -5.15 -16.41
N GLY A 25 26.35 -5.50 -16.14
CA GLY A 25 27.53 -4.90 -16.77
C GLY A 25 28.29 -3.84 -15.99
N ALA A 26 29.47 -4.23 -15.54
CA ALA A 26 30.53 -3.37 -15.04
C ALA A 26 31.02 -2.36 -16.12
N ALA A 27 31.28 -1.13 -15.72
CA ALA A 27 32.54 -0.39 -15.90
C ALA A 27 32.34 1.12 -15.72
N ASP A 28 33.35 1.68 -15.09
CA ASP A 28 33.91 3.05 -15.07
C ASP A 28 33.31 4.08 -14.12
N GLN A 29 34.15 4.30 -13.08
CA GLN A 29 34.12 5.44 -12.17
C GLN A 29 34.69 6.67 -12.88
N GLN A 30 33.90 7.74 -12.94
CA GLN A 30 34.44 9.08 -13.03
C GLN A 30 33.67 10.02 -12.11
N ALA A 31 34.45 10.67 -11.25
CA ALA A 31 33.99 11.63 -10.27
C ALA A 31 33.43 12.89 -10.95
N ALA A 32 32.22 13.30 -10.59
CA ALA A 32 31.68 14.61 -10.91
C ALA A 32 30.95 15.19 -9.69
N THR A 33 31.25 16.45 -9.45
CA THR A 33 30.87 17.39 -8.39
C THR A 33 29.36 17.44 -8.10
N PRO A 34 28.95 17.72 -6.83
CA PRO A 34 27.53 17.77 -6.45
C PRO A 34 26.94 19.15 -6.77
N THR A 35 26.26 19.28 -7.88
CA THR A 35 25.39 20.43 -8.14
C THR A 35 24.29 20.00 -9.12
N ASP A 36 23.04 20.18 -8.70
CA ASP A 36 21.79 20.03 -9.49
C ASP A 36 21.12 18.66 -9.65
N SER A 37 21.48 17.62 -8.91
CA SER A 37 20.84 16.29 -9.04
C SER A 37 19.38 16.18 -8.55
N ASN A 38 18.79 17.22 -8.00
CA ASN A 38 17.43 17.10 -7.41
C ASN A 38 16.29 17.52 -8.37
N ARG A 39 16.63 18.05 -9.55
CA ARG A 39 15.64 18.45 -10.55
C ARG A 39 15.47 17.44 -11.67
N GLU A 40 16.49 16.69 -11.98
CA GLU A 40 16.47 15.70 -13.08
C GLU A 40 15.86 14.35 -12.71
N THR A 41 15.70 14.05 -11.41
CA THR A 41 15.11 12.79 -10.92
C THR A 41 13.58 12.74 -11.04
N MET A 42 12.93 13.87 -11.31
CA MET A 42 11.47 13.93 -11.51
C MET A 42 11.01 13.75 -12.96
N GLU A 43 11.91 13.82 -13.92
CA GLU A 43 11.55 13.84 -15.36
C GLU A 43 11.80 12.51 -16.10
N GLN A 44 12.35 11.49 -15.44
CA GLN A 44 12.60 10.16 -16.02
C GLN A 44 11.82 9.02 -15.34
N ALA A 45 10.73 9.29 -14.66
CA ALA A 45 9.83 8.24 -14.25
C ALA A 45 9.07 7.74 -15.49
N GLY A 46 9.49 6.61 -16.03
CA GLY A 46 8.70 5.87 -17.01
C GLY A 46 7.27 5.63 -16.49
N PRO A 47 6.33 5.19 -17.34
CA PRO A 47 4.96 5.00 -16.90
C PRO A 47 4.91 4.10 -15.67
N GLU A 48 4.15 4.53 -14.65
CA GLU A 48 3.96 3.77 -13.41
C GLU A 48 3.50 2.34 -13.73
N SER A 49 4.14 1.34 -13.13
CA SER A 49 3.72 -0.05 -13.31
C SER A 49 2.37 -0.33 -12.63
N ASP A 50 1.64 -1.35 -13.08
CA ASP A 50 0.39 -1.76 -12.45
C ASP A 50 0.61 -2.18 -11.00
N LEU A 51 1.77 -2.73 -10.70
CA LEU A 51 2.17 -3.09 -9.34
C LEU A 51 2.28 -1.86 -8.42
N GLN A 52 2.89 -0.78 -8.91
CA GLN A 52 3.03 0.48 -8.15
C GLN A 52 1.66 1.14 -7.95
N LEU A 53 0.85 1.21 -9.00
CA LEU A 53 -0.51 1.75 -8.95
C LEU A 53 -1.35 1.01 -7.90
N LEU A 54 -1.40 -0.33 -7.98
CA LEU A 54 -2.21 -1.14 -7.06
C LEU A 54 -1.70 -1.08 -5.61
N ALA A 55 -0.38 -1.01 -5.40
CA ALA A 55 0.19 -0.83 -4.06
C ALA A 55 -0.17 0.53 -3.47
N GLY A 56 -0.16 1.60 -4.26
CA GLY A 56 -0.61 2.93 -3.86
C GLY A 56 -2.10 2.96 -3.52
N VAL A 57 -2.94 2.32 -4.32
CA VAL A 57 -4.38 2.15 -4.05
C VAL A 57 -4.63 1.38 -2.76
N ALA A 58 -3.91 0.27 -2.52
CA ALA A 58 -4.03 -0.51 -1.29
C ALA A 58 -3.65 0.32 -0.05
N TYR A 59 -2.61 1.16 -0.17
CA TYR A 59 -2.22 2.07 0.91
C TYR A 59 -3.28 3.14 1.20
N ASP A 60 -3.89 3.74 0.17
CA ASP A 60 -4.95 4.74 0.39
C ASP A 60 -6.21 4.13 1.02
N LEU A 61 -6.50 2.85 0.76
CA LEU A 61 -7.60 2.13 1.42
C LEU A 61 -7.30 1.80 2.89
N PHE A 62 -6.05 1.48 3.23
CA PHE A 62 -5.62 1.10 4.57
C PHE A 62 -4.32 1.83 4.97
N PRO A 63 -4.38 3.12 5.33
CA PRO A 63 -3.22 3.98 5.49
C PRO A 63 -2.48 3.76 6.82
N PHE A 64 -1.85 2.61 7.00
CA PHE A 64 -1.03 2.31 8.18
C PHE A 64 0.41 2.81 7.99
N ASN A 65 0.71 4.01 8.49
CA ASN A 65 2.04 4.64 8.34
C ASN A 65 3.18 3.89 9.03
N ALA A 66 2.88 2.98 9.93
CA ALA A 66 3.87 2.23 10.71
C ALA A 66 4.21 0.87 10.09
N LEU A 67 3.48 0.43 9.05
CA LEU A 67 3.75 -0.84 8.40
C LEU A 67 4.87 -0.74 7.37
N ASP A 68 5.52 -1.88 7.13
CA ASP A 68 6.47 -2.03 6.05
C ASP A 68 5.75 -1.85 4.69
N PRO A 69 6.23 -0.95 3.82
CA PRO A 69 5.66 -0.74 2.49
C PRO A 69 5.58 -2.00 1.63
N SER A 70 6.44 -2.98 1.87
CA SER A 70 6.44 -4.27 1.15
C SER A 70 5.13 -5.04 1.30
N LEU A 71 4.37 -4.84 2.37
CA LEU A 71 3.06 -5.46 2.55
C LEU A 71 2.05 -4.98 1.50
N TYR A 72 2.08 -3.70 1.14
CA TYR A 72 1.22 -3.16 0.07
C TYR A 72 1.64 -3.67 -1.31
N VAL A 73 2.94 -3.86 -1.52
CA VAL A 73 3.46 -4.51 -2.74
C VAL A 73 2.98 -5.96 -2.83
N GLN A 74 2.93 -6.70 -1.71
CA GLN A 74 2.36 -8.06 -1.67
C GLN A 74 0.86 -8.07 -2.02
N VAL A 75 0.09 -7.08 -1.53
CA VAL A 75 -1.33 -6.94 -1.93
C VAL A 75 -1.44 -6.76 -3.44
N ALA A 76 -0.65 -5.85 -4.01
CA ALA A 76 -0.64 -5.58 -5.44
C ALA A 76 -0.24 -6.81 -6.27
N GLN A 77 0.81 -7.52 -5.85
CA GLN A 77 1.26 -8.74 -6.51
C GLN A 77 0.16 -9.80 -6.50
N ARG A 78 -0.50 -10.01 -5.35
CA ARG A 78 -1.61 -10.96 -5.24
C ARG A 78 -2.80 -10.60 -6.13
N MET A 79 -3.09 -9.31 -6.29
CA MET A 79 -4.12 -8.83 -7.24
C MET A 79 -3.77 -9.18 -8.69
N LEU A 80 -2.51 -8.96 -9.09
CA LEU A 80 -2.04 -9.27 -10.44
C LEU A 80 -2.02 -10.79 -10.71
N ASP A 81 -1.60 -11.58 -9.73
CA ASP A 81 -1.53 -13.04 -9.85
C ASP A 81 -2.91 -13.70 -10.06
N MET A 82 -3.99 -13.04 -9.63
CA MET A 82 -5.36 -13.50 -9.89
C MET A 82 -5.72 -13.48 -11.38
N ASN A 83 -5.01 -12.71 -12.19
CA ASN A 83 -5.27 -12.53 -13.63
C ASN A 83 -6.77 -12.32 -13.96
N SER A 84 -7.44 -11.54 -13.11
CA SER A 84 -8.89 -11.33 -13.16
C SER A 84 -9.26 -10.20 -14.11
N PRO A 85 -10.28 -10.39 -14.98
CA PRO A 85 -10.81 -9.31 -15.81
C PRO A 85 -11.25 -8.08 -14.99
N ALA A 86 -11.78 -8.29 -13.78
CA ALA A 86 -12.17 -7.20 -12.90
C ALA A 86 -10.98 -6.34 -12.46
N VAL A 87 -9.81 -6.97 -12.21
CA VAL A 87 -8.58 -6.26 -11.87
C VAL A 87 -8.08 -5.46 -13.07
N ALA A 88 -8.03 -6.07 -14.25
CA ALA A 88 -7.60 -5.39 -15.47
C ALA A 88 -8.50 -4.19 -15.81
N GLN A 89 -9.83 -4.35 -15.68
CA GLN A 89 -10.79 -3.24 -15.88
C GLN A 89 -10.59 -2.12 -14.86
N GLY A 90 -10.38 -2.45 -13.59
CA GLY A 90 -10.14 -1.47 -12.52
C GLY A 90 -8.87 -0.66 -12.76
N VAL A 91 -7.77 -1.33 -13.14
CA VAL A 91 -6.51 -0.67 -13.51
C VAL A 91 -6.72 0.26 -14.70
N ALA A 92 -7.40 -0.19 -15.75
CA ALA A 92 -7.70 0.63 -16.93
C ALA A 92 -8.52 1.88 -16.56
N MET A 93 -9.57 1.73 -15.73
CA MET A 93 -10.39 2.86 -15.26
C MET A 93 -9.58 3.85 -14.42
N LEU A 94 -8.70 3.38 -13.54
CA LEU A 94 -7.83 4.25 -12.74
C LEU A 94 -6.90 5.04 -13.66
N ARG A 95 -6.23 4.37 -14.61
CA ARG A 95 -5.33 5.03 -15.57
C ARG A 95 -6.04 6.07 -16.44
N GLU A 96 -7.21 5.78 -16.92
CA GLU A 96 -8.01 6.70 -17.71
C GLU A 96 -8.37 7.96 -16.91
N ASN A 97 -8.87 7.80 -15.69
CA ASN A 97 -9.29 8.90 -14.84
C ASN A 97 -8.11 9.73 -14.29
N THR A 98 -6.93 9.13 -14.11
CA THR A 98 -5.70 9.85 -13.76
C THR A 98 -4.96 10.41 -14.98
N ARG A 99 -5.45 10.18 -16.20
CA ARG A 99 -4.77 10.53 -17.46
C ARG A 99 -3.36 9.94 -17.55
N ASN A 100 -3.20 8.72 -17.09
CA ASN A 100 -1.92 8.01 -16.99
C ASN A 100 -0.86 8.72 -16.11
N GLN A 101 -1.27 9.65 -15.26
CA GLN A 101 -0.38 10.20 -14.23
C GLN A 101 -0.09 9.14 -13.18
N PRO A 102 1.13 9.10 -12.61
CA PRO A 102 1.44 8.24 -11.47
C PRO A 102 0.47 8.50 -10.32
N TRP A 103 0.03 7.42 -9.64
CA TRP A 103 -0.94 7.51 -8.54
C TRP A 103 -0.56 8.54 -7.48
N LEU A 104 0.74 8.60 -7.15
CA LEU A 104 1.28 9.57 -6.20
C LEU A 104 1.32 11.02 -6.70
N GLY A 105 1.25 11.23 -8.00
CA GLY A 105 1.17 12.54 -8.64
C GLY A 105 -0.25 13.12 -8.62
N VAL A 106 -1.27 12.29 -8.35
CA VAL A 106 -2.66 12.72 -8.24
C VAL A 106 -2.92 13.26 -6.83
N ASP A 107 -3.68 14.33 -6.73
CA ASP A 107 -4.08 14.91 -5.44
C ASP A 107 -4.87 13.93 -4.58
N GLU A 108 -4.70 13.98 -3.24
CA GLU A 108 -5.32 13.03 -2.30
C GLU A 108 -6.85 13.08 -2.35
N ALA A 109 -7.44 14.26 -2.48
CA ALA A 109 -8.89 14.40 -2.60
C ALA A 109 -9.40 13.73 -3.88
N GLN A 110 -8.70 13.95 -5.00
CA GLN A 110 -9.05 13.33 -6.28
C GLN A 110 -8.89 11.80 -6.23
N ARG A 111 -7.86 11.27 -5.58
CA ARG A 111 -7.71 9.81 -5.38
C ARG A 111 -8.86 9.24 -4.55
N THR A 112 -9.27 9.95 -3.50
CA THR A 112 -10.41 9.54 -2.67
C THR A 112 -11.71 9.51 -3.47
N ASP A 113 -11.96 10.53 -4.29
CA ASP A 113 -13.15 10.60 -5.15
C ASP A 113 -13.15 9.46 -6.19
N LEU A 114 -11.99 9.14 -6.78
CA LEU A 114 -11.85 8.02 -7.71
C LEU A 114 -12.14 6.67 -7.03
N LEU A 115 -11.66 6.47 -5.81
CA LEU A 115 -11.94 5.25 -5.05
C LEU A 115 -13.41 5.16 -4.67
N ALA A 116 -14.07 6.26 -4.31
CA ALA A 116 -15.49 6.32 -4.03
C ALA A 116 -16.32 5.98 -5.29
N LEU A 117 -15.91 6.45 -6.46
CA LEU A 117 -16.55 6.11 -7.74
C LEU A 117 -16.49 4.60 -8.02
N LEU A 118 -15.39 3.95 -7.65
CA LEU A 118 -15.17 2.51 -7.86
C LEU A 118 -15.74 1.62 -6.75
N GLU A 119 -16.26 2.17 -5.64
CA GLU A 119 -16.65 1.42 -4.44
C GLU A 119 -17.57 0.23 -4.71
N ARG A 120 -18.48 0.36 -5.68
CA ARG A 120 -19.44 -0.70 -6.04
C ARG A 120 -18.92 -1.67 -7.12
N SER A 121 -17.70 -1.47 -7.61
CA SER A 121 -17.12 -2.32 -8.65
C SER A 121 -16.61 -3.65 -8.08
N ALA A 122 -16.53 -4.67 -8.95
CA ALA A 122 -15.90 -5.93 -8.61
C ALA A 122 -14.41 -5.75 -8.31
N PHE A 123 -13.73 -4.79 -8.97
CA PHE A 123 -12.35 -4.42 -8.68
C PHE A 123 -12.17 -3.99 -7.23
N PHE A 124 -12.98 -3.02 -6.76
CA PHE A 124 -12.87 -2.50 -5.39
C PHE A 124 -13.15 -3.57 -4.35
N THR A 125 -14.17 -4.41 -4.58
CA THR A 125 -14.49 -5.54 -3.70
C THR A 125 -13.32 -6.51 -3.59
N THR A 126 -12.70 -6.86 -4.73
CA THR A 126 -11.54 -7.75 -4.76
C THR A 126 -10.33 -7.10 -4.08
N MET A 127 -10.03 -5.84 -4.39
CA MET A 127 -8.93 -5.09 -3.78
C MET A 127 -9.06 -5.05 -2.26
N ARG A 128 -10.23 -4.67 -1.75
CA ARG A 128 -10.49 -4.62 -0.31
C ARG A 128 -10.34 -5.98 0.35
N ALA A 129 -10.89 -7.03 -0.24
CA ALA A 129 -10.79 -8.38 0.30
C ALA A 129 -9.35 -8.87 0.34
N THR A 130 -8.59 -8.66 -0.74
CA THR A 130 -7.16 -9.04 -0.82
C THR A 130 -6.32 -8.25 0.17
N ALA A 131 -6.55 -6.93 0.29
CA ALA A 131 -5.84 -6.11 1.26
C ALA A 131 -6.10 -6.55 2.70
N ILE A 132 -7.37 -6.85 3.05
CA ILE A 132 -7.71 -7.40 4.36
C ILE A 132 -7.01 -8.75 4.59
N GLU A 133 -7.03 -9.64 3.60
CA GLU A 133 -6.41 -10.95 3.72
C GLU A 133 -4.90 -10.87 3.95
N VAL A 134 -4.20 -9.99 3.24
CA VAL A 134 -2.74 -9.85 3.36
C VAL A 134 -2.36 -9.06 4.61
N LEU A 135 -2.94 -7.86 4.81
CA LEU A 135 -2.54 -6.96 5.87
C LEU A 135 -2.93 -7.49 7.26
N PHE A 136 -4.17 -7.97 7.43
CA PHE A 136 -4.67 -8.39 8.74
C PHE A 136 -4.28 -9.83 9.12
N ARG A 137 -3.38 -10.47 8.38
CA ARG A 137 -2.66 -11.70 8.78
C ARG A 137 -1.26 -11.41 9.31
N ASP A 138 -0.75 -10.21 9.06
CA ASP A 138 0.59 -9.83 9.47
C ASP A 138 0.63 -9.50 10.98
N PRO A 139 1.58 -10.10 11.74
CA PRO A 139 1.74 -9.82 13.17
C PRO A 139 1.99 -8.34 13.48
N ALA A 140 2.65 -7.58 12.60
CA ALA A 140 2.88 -6.16 12.79
C ALA A 140 1.58 -5.35 12.80
N VAL A 141 0.56 -5.78 12.03
CA VAL A 141 -0.78 -5.19 12.08
C VAL A 141 -1.46 -5.50 13.40
N PHE A 142 -1.29 -6.72 13.92
CA PHE A 142 -1.83 -7.09 15.24
C PHE A 142 -1.26 -6.22 16.34
N GLU A 143 0.06 -6.03 16.35
CA GLU A 143 0.75 -5.15 17.31
C GLU A 143 0.26 -3.70 17.21
N LEU A 144 0.15 -3.19 15.98
CA LEU A 144 -0.34 -1.83 15.72
C LEU A 144 -1.76 -1.59 16.25
N LEU A 145 -2.63 -2.59 16.11
CA LEU A 145 -4.03 -2.54 16.55
C LEU A 145 -4.23 -2.96 18.01
N GLY A 146 -3.17 -3.38 18.71
CA GLY A 146 -3.26 -3.91 20.07
C GLY A 146 -3.96 -5.28 20.15
N TYR A 147 -4.05 -6.01 19.02
CA TYR A 147 -4.67 -7.34 18.99
C TYR A 147 -3.67 -8.41 19.43
N GLY A 148 -3.99 -9.12 20.49
CA GLY A 148 -3.10 -10.13 21.09
C GLY A 148 -2.97 -11.44 20.31
N GLY A 149 -3.47 -11.54 19.08
CA GLY A 149 -3.44 -12.75 18.25
C GLY A 149 -4.52 -13.78 18.62
N SER A 150 -4.40 -14.97 18.02
CA SER A 150 -5.38 -16.06 18.23
C SER A 150 -5.47 -16.46 19.70
N ALA A 151 -6.67 -16.52 20.23
CA ALA A 151 -6.92 -17.00 21.59
C ALA A 151 -6.80 -18.53 21.72
N ILE A 152 -6.87 -19.27 20.61
CA ILE A 152 -6.83 -20.75 20.59
C ILE A 152 -5.50 -21.24 21.16
N GLU A 153 -4.38 -20.68 20.71
CA GLU A 153 -3.02 -21.04 21.17
C GLU A 153 -2.76 -20.67 22.65
N LYS A 154 -3.60 -19.78 23.20
CA LYS A 154 -3.49 -19.26 24.57
C LYS A 154 -4.55 -19.83 25.51
N GLY A 155 -5.17 -20.96 25.15
CA GLY A 155 -6.18 -21.64 25.96
C GLY A 155 -7.58 -21.03 25.88
N GLY A 156 -7.88 -20.25 24.87
CA GLY A 156 -9.19 -19.61 24.68
C GLY A 156 -9.41 -18.38 25.59
N TYR A 157 -10.65 -18.06 25.85
CA TYR A 157 -11.07 -16.91 26.66
C TYR A 157 -11.42 -17.25 28.12
N ILE A 158 -11.16 -18.49 28.58
CA ILE A 158 -11.56 -18.95 29.92
C ILE A 158 -11.02 -18.04 31.05
N ASN A 159 -9.82 -17.51 30.88
CA ASN A 159 -9.17 -16.61 31.84
C ASN A 159 -8.77 -15.24 31.23
N ARG A 160 -9.48 -14.80 30.19
CA ARG A 160 -9.13 -13.60 29.43
C ARG A 160 -10.40 -12.84 29.03
N GLY A 161 -10.25 -11.54 28.77
CA GLY A 161 -11.36 -10.71 28.29
C GLY A 161 -12.26 -10.17 29.39
N PHE A 162 -11.81 -10.22 30.65
CA PHE A 162 -12.54 -9.67 31.81
C PHE A 162 -12.21 -8.19 32.07
N ALA A 163 -11.37 -7.57 31.24
CA ALA A 163 -11.08 -6.15 31.36
C ALA A 163 -12.29 -5.35 30.92
N ASP A 164 -12.94 -4.69 31.86
CA ASP A 164 -14.05 -3.79 31.59
C ASP A 164 -13.60 -2.57 30.79
N ILE A 165 -14.49 -2.06 29.96
CA ILE A 165 -14.24 -0.85 29.16
C ILE A 165 -14.35 0.36 30.10
N THR A 166 -13.19 0.97 30.44
CA THR A 166 -13.11 2.07 31.40
C THR A 166 -13.52 3.44 30.82
N TRP A 167 -13.71 3.54 29.50
CA TRP A 167 -14.06 4.79 28.80
C TRP A 167 -15.56 4.94 28.50
N LEU A 168 -16.37 3.92 28.80
CA LEU A 168 -17.83 4.07 28.70
C LEU A 168 -18.33 4.98 29.82
N PRO A 169 -19.19 5.97 29.52
CA PRO A 169 -19.87 6.72 30.58
C PRO A 169 -20.71 5.74 31.40
N GLU A 170 -20.55 5.81 32.72
CA GLU A 170 -21.40 5.04 33.65
C GLU A 170 -22.83 5.32 33.31
N GLY A 171 -23.59 4.26 33.00
CA GLY A 171 -25.00 4.35 32.63
C GLY A 171 -25.79 5.00 33.75
N ARG A 172 -26.55 6.07 33.42
CA ARG A 172 -27.54 6.71 34.30
C ARG A 172 -28.77 5.87 34.33
#